data_99ef954ee49be0af6de9eff689b3c485
#
_entry.id   99ef954ee49be0af6de9eff689b3c485
#
_cell.length_a   1.000
_cell.length_b   1.000
_cell.length_c   1.000
_cell.angle_alpha   90.00
_cell.angle_beta   90.00
_cell.angle_gamma   90.00
#
_symmetry.space_group_name_H-M   'P 1'
#
loop_
_entity.id
_entity.type
_entity.pdbx_description
1 polymer ?
#
loop_
_entity_poly.entity_id
_entity_poly.type
_entity_poly.pdbx_seq_one_letter_code
_entity_poly.pdbx_strand_id
1 'polypeptide(L)'
;MLFRSTGGAARLMAWLERWLQTEWPHLEVYLTSVTDHWATAAVAGPGSRPVVQSISDGIDFSAAAFPFMSCRQGTVAGVPARVMRISFSGELAYEVNVCANEARHVWEALMVAGTAHGITPYGTETMHVLRAEKGFIIVGQDTDGSLTPVDLGMDWIIAKGKDFIGRRSLSRSDMVRGDRKQLVGLLTEDPMAVLPEGGQIVVDASAPVPVPMLGHVTSSYFSASLNRSIALALVQGGRNRKGEKVEIPLASGRPISAIIADPVFIDPEGARQNV
;
A
#
# COMPACT_ATOMS: atom_id res chain seq x y z
N MET A 1 13.82 2.64 -12.54
CA MET A 1 12.98 3.86 -12.62
C MET A 1 12.14 3.96 -11.36
N LEU A 2 12.25 5.05 -10.63
CA LEU A 2 11.43 5.30 -9.45
C LEU A 2 10.22 6.11 -9.88
N PHE A 3 9.08 5.48 -10.03
CA PHE A 3 7.81 6.11 -10.42
C PHE A 3 6.76 6.00 -9.30
N ARG A 4 7.24 5.76 -8.08
CA ARG A 4 6.39 5.59 -6.90
C ARG A 4 6.47 6.80 -6.01
N SER A 5 5.49 6.92 -5.12
CA SER A 5 5.47 7.90 -4.05
C SER A 5 5.16 9.33 -4.51
N THR A 6 4.11 9.50 -5.31
CA THR A 6 3.65 10.84 -5.73
C THR A 6 3.53 11.79 -4.54
N GLY A 7 2.92 11.33 -3.42
CA GLY A 7 2.84 12.10 -2.18
C GLY A 7 4.19 12.37 -1.50
N GLY A 8 5.23 11.61 -1.81
CA GLY A 8 6.59 11.75 -1.29
C GLY A 8 7.58 12.37 -2.29
N ALA A 9 7.14 12.78 -3.49
CA ALA A 9 8.02 13.18 -4.58
C ALA A 9 8.98 14.31 -4.19
N ALA A 10 8.49 15.35 -3.53
CA ALA A 10 9.31 16.48 -3.08
C ALA A 10 10.39 16.06 -2.06
N ARG A 11 10.05 15.19 -1.10
CA ARG A 11 11.02 14.67 -0.12
C ARG A 11 12.09 13.82 -0.79
N LEU A 12 11.69 12.97 -1.74
CA LEU A 12 12.62 12.14 -2.49
C LEU A 12 13.56 13.01 -3.34
N MET A 13 13.02 14.02 -4.02
CA MET A 13 13.82 14.98 -4.80
C MET A 13 14.87 15.66 -3.93
N ALA A 14 14.47 16.28 -2.82
CA ALA A 14 15.37 16.95 -1.89
C ALA A 14 16.42 15.99 -1.31
N TRP A 15 16.06 14.73 -1.04
CA TRP A 15 16.99 13.73 -0.54
C TRP A 15 18.03 13.32 -1.58
N LEU A 16 17.64 13.13 -2.84
CA LEU A 16 18.55 12.82 -3.93
C LEU A 16 19.48 14.01 -4.26
N GLU A 17 18.95 15.24 -4.31
CA GLU A 17 19.72 16.45 -4.50
C GLU A 17 20.79 16.62 -3.41
N ARG A 18 20.43 16.37 -2.14
CA ARG A 18 21.40 16.39 -1.04
C ARG A 18 22.56 15.43 -1.31
N TRP A 19 22.29 14.19 -1.67
CA TRP A 19 23.32 13.19 -1.90
C TRP A 19 24.21 13.56 -3.11
N LEU A 20 23.63 14.08 -4.18
CA LEU A 20 24.42 14.57 -5.30
C LEU A 20 25.37 15.72 -4.92
N GLN A 21 24.93 16.60 -4.01
CA GLN A 21 25.74 17.74 -3.60
C GLN A 21 26.78 17.40 -2.54
N THR A 22 26.55 16.42 -1.68
CA THR A 22 27.41 16.14 -0.51
C THR A 22 28.30 14.91 -0.70
N GLU A 23 27.76 13.82 -1.23
CA GLU A 23 28.47 12.54 -1.28
C GLU A 23 28.92 12.17 -2.69
N TRP A 24 28.15 12.56 -3.71
CA TRP A 24 28.40 12.15 -5.09
C TRP A 24 28.47 13.33 -6.08
N PRO A 25 29.22 14.42 -5.77
CA PRO A 25 29.28 15.58 -6.67
C PRO A 25 29.97 15.30 -8.00
N HIS A 26 30.64 14.15 -8.12
CA HIS A 26 31.31 13.70 -9.34
C HIS A 26 30.37 13.00 -10.33
N LEU A 27 29.13 12.73 -9.93
CA LEU A 27 28.16 12.07 -10.83
C LEU A 27 27.49 13.09 -11.75
N GLU A 28 27.56 12.84 -13.04
CA GLU A 28 26.85 13.63 -14.05
C GLU A 28 25.38 13.20 -14.13
N VAL A 29 24.56 13.57 -13.13
CA VAL A 29 23.17 13.23 -13.00
C VAL A 29 22.34 14.50 -12.84
N TYR A 30 21.29 14.61 -13.65
CA TYR A 30 20.32 15.69 -13.59
C TYR A 30 18.99 15.17 -13.05
N LEU A 31 18.41 15.89 -12.08
CA LEU A 31 17.13 15.57 -11.48
C LEU A 31 16.11 16.65 -11.86
N THR A 32 14.94 16.24 -12.31
CA THR A 32 13.85 17.14 -12.65
C THR A 32 12.53 16.55 -12.18
N SER A 33 11.75 17.33 -11.42
CA SER A 33 10.39 16.95 -11.06
C SER A 33 9.48 17.08 -12.27
N VAL A 34 8.76 16.00 -12.57
CA VAL A 34 7.73 15.95 -13.62
C VAL A 34 6.36 15.55 -13.05
N THR A 35 6.18 15.66 -11.74
CA THR A 35 4.96 15.23 -11.03
C THR A 35 3.71 15.87 -11.62
N ASP A 36 3.74 17.18 -11.85
CA ASP A 36 2.58 17.94 -12.36
C ASP A 36 2.36 17.80 -13.87
N HIS A 37 3.30 17.17 -14.57
CA HIS A 37 3.17 16.91 -16.01
C HIS A 37 2.34 15.65 -16.33
N TRP A 38 2.07 14.83 -15.34
CA TRP A 38 1.38 13.55 -15.50
C TRP A 38 0.12 13.50 -14.65
N ALA A 39 -0.92 12.93 -15.24
CA ALA A 39 -2.12 12.49 -14.54
C ALA A 39 -2.26 10.98 -14.63
N THR A 40 -2.77 10.36 -13.58
CA THR A 40 -2.95 8.91 -13.49
C THR A 40 -4.39 8.57 -13.16
N ALA A 41 -5.02 7.74 -13.98
CA ALA A 41 -6.28 7.10 -13.69
C ALA A 41 -6.05 5.63 -13.33
N ALA A 42 -6.44 5.21 -12.12
CA ALA A 42 -6.40 3.81 -11.71
C ALA A 42 -7.74 3.12 -12.04
N VAL A 43 -7.69 2.07 -12.85
CA VAL A 43 -8.84 1.23 -13.20
C VAL A 43 -8.64 -0.13 -12.57
N ALA A 44 -9.43 -0.48 -11.56
CA ALA A 44 -9.25 -1.69 -10.75
C ALA A 44 -10.51 -2.56 -10.78
N GLY A 45 -10.31 -3.86 -10.64
CA GLY A 45 -11.37 -4.87 -10.61
C GLY A 45 -11.31 -5.82 -11.80
N PRO A 46 -12.10 -6.90 -11.80
CA PRO A 46 -12.07 -7.94 -12.83
C PRO A 46 -12.44 -7.44 -14.24
N GLY A 47 -13.23 -6.36 -14.33
CA GLY A 47 -13.59 -5.70 -15.58
C GLY A 47 -12.56 -4.69 -16.09
N SER A 48 -11.46 -4.44 -15.39
CA SER A 48 -10.50 -3.39 -15.75
C SER A 48 -9.80 -3.64 -17.10
N ARG A 49 -9.42 -4.90 -17.38
CA ARG A 49 -8.76 -5.25 -18.66
C ARG A 49 -9.62 -4.92 -19.89
N PRO A 50 -10.85 -5.44 -20.04
CA PRO A 50 -11.67 -5.13 -21.20
C PRO A 50 -11.97 -3.62 -21.33
N VAL A 51 -12.14 -2.91 -20.22
CA VAL A 51 -12.37 -1.45 -20.25
C VAL A 51 -11.17 -0.74 -20.84
N VAL A 52 -9.97 -0.92 -20.29
CA VAL A 52 -8.77 -0.20 -20.77
C VAL A 52 -8.39 -0.65 -22.17
N GLN A 53 -8.50 -1.95 -22.48
CA GLN A 53 -8.18 -2.50 -23.78
C GLN A 53 -9.06 -1.91 -24.89
N SER A 54 -10.35 -1.71 -24.61
CA SER A 54 -11.32 -1.24 -25.63
C SER A 54 -11.05 0.15 -26.19
N ILE A 55 -10.28 0.96 -25.45
CA ILE A 55 -9.94 2.34 -25.83
C ILE A 55 -8.44 2.54 -26.04
N SER A 56 -7.67 1.45 -26.12
CA SER A 56 -6.19 1.48 -26.27
C SER A 56 -5.77 0.93 -27.60
N ASP A 57 -4.68 1.51 -28.17
CA ASP A 57 -4.01 1.00 -29.36
C ASP A 57 -2.52 0.80 -29.08
N GLY A 58 -1.91 -0.19 -29.77
CA GLY A 58 -0.48 -0.49 -29.65
C GLY A 58 -0.07 -1.19 -28.37
N ILE A 59 -1.04 -1.66 -27.55
CA ILE A 59 -0.77 -2.41 -26.32
C ILE A 59 -1.51 -3.76 -26.37
N ASP A 60 -0.77 -4.84 -26.20
CA ASP A 60 -1.34 -6.17 -25.99
C ASP A 60 -1.61 -6.37 -24.48
N PHE A 61 -2.89 -6.46 -24.10
CA PHE A 61 -3.35 -6.64 -22.71
C PHE A 61 -3.46 -8.11 -22.30
N SER A 62 -3.06 -9.07 -23.14
CA SER A 62 -3.03 -10.47 -22.72
C SER A 62 -2.14 -10.66 -21.49
N ALA A 63 -2.47 -11.63 -20.63
CA ALA A 63 -1.72 -11.89 -19.42
C ALA A 63 -0.23 -12.20 -19.69
N ALA A 64 0.06 -12.85 -20.82
CA ALA A 64 1.43 -13.19 -21.23
C ALA A 64 2.21 -11.98 -21.72
N ALA A 65 1.60 -11.08 -22.49
CA ALA A 65 2.28 -9.91 -23.05
C ALA A 65 2.39 -8.76 -22.03
N PHE A 66 1.47 -8.71 -21.06
CA PHE A 66 1.42 -7.65 -20.06
C PHE A 66 1.33 -8.24 -18.65
N PRO A 67 2.40 -8.87 -18.14
CA PRO A 67 2.41 -9.47 -16.81
C PRO A 67 2.31 -8.41 -15.71
N PHE A 68 1.88 -8.83 -14.51
CA PHE A 68 1.85 -7.98 -13.31
C PHE A 68 3.23 -7.34 -13.04
N MET A 69 3.25 -6.13 -12.53
CA MET A 69 4.44 -5.30 -12.28
C MET A 69 5.19 -4.87 -13.56
N SER A 70 4.53 -4.84 -14.71
CA SER A 70 5.12 -4.34 -15.95
C SER A 70 4.47 -3.04 -16.43
N CYS A 71 5.13 -2.39 -17.40
CA CYS A 71 4.68 -1.14 -18.03
C CYS A 71 4.69 -1.33 -19.55
N ARG A 72 3.68 -0.77 -20.21
CA ARG A 72 3.58 -0.70 -21.68
C ARG A 72 3.32 0.73 -22.11
N GLN A 73 3.75 1.06 -23.33
CA GLN A 73 3.48 2.34 -23.97
C GLN A 73 2.63 2.11 -25.21
N GLY A 74 1.71 3.03 -25.46
CA GLY A 74 0.80 3.02 -26.60
C GLY A 74 -0.08 4.25 -26.53
N THR A 75 -1.31 4.16 -27.04
CA THR A 75 -2.31 5.22 -26.88
C THR A 75 -3.50 4.72 -26.07
N VAL A 76 -4.13 5.60 -25.32
CA VAL A 76 -5.40 5.38 -24.63
C VAL A 76 -6.32 6.52 -25.01
N ALA A 77 -7.49 6.23 -25.58
CA ALA A 77 -8.41 7.22 -26.13
C ALA A 77 -7.73 8.16 -27.15
N GLY A 78 -6.78 7.63 -27.96
CA GLY A 78 -6.01 8.40 -28.92
C GLY A 78 -4.85 9.23 -28.34
N VAL A 79 -4.65 9.23 -27.02
CA VAL A 79 -3.60 9.99 -26.32
C VAL A 79 -2.40 9.10 -26.00
N PRO A 80 -1.15 9.55 -26.25
CA PRO A 80 0.03 8.82 -25.82
C PRO A 80 0.01 8.54 -24.33
N ALA A 81 0.14 7.29 -23.96
CA ALA A 81 -0.01 6.83 -22.58
C ALA A 81 1.08 5.83 -22.16
N ARG A 82 1.37 5.80 -20.87
CA ARG A 82 2.05 4.70 -20.18
C ARG A 82 1.03 3.98 -19.33
N VAL A 83 0.80 2.71 -19.62
CA VAL A 83 -0.09 1.88 -18.83
C VAL A 83 0.77 0.95 -17.97
N MET A 84 0.52 0.95 -16.67
CA MET A 84 1.22 0.09 -15.72
C MET A 84 0.23 -0.94 -15.19
N ARG A 85 0.58 -2.22 -15.26
CA ARG A 85 -0.19 -3.29 -14.62
C ARG A 85 0.29 -3.45 -13.19
N ILE A 86 -0.25 -2.62 -12.32
CA ILE A 86 0.04 -2.60 -10.88
C ILE A 86 -1.27 -2.41 -10.12
N SER A 87 -1.30 -2.84 -8.87
CA SER A 87 -2.50 -2.79 -8.05
C SER A 87 -2.20 -2.27 -6.66
N PHE A 88 -3.07 -1.40 -6.16
CA PHE A 88 -3.08 -0.99 -4.76
C PHE A 88 -4.32 -1.52 -4.02
N SER A 89 -5.32 -2.00 -4.75
CA SER A 89 -6.51 -2.64 -4.20
C SER A 89 -6.38 -4.16 -4.03
N GLY A 90 -5.33 -4.77 -4.62
CA GLY A 90 -5.18 -6.22 -4.67
C GLY A 90 -5.97 -6.90 -5.79
N GLU A 91 -6.77 -6.15 -6.56
CA GLU A 91 -7.49 -6.64 -7.75
C GLU A 91 -6.63 -6.50 -9.01
N LEU A 92 -7.06 -7.11 -10.14
CA LEU A 92 -6.53 -6.77 -11.44
C LEU A 92 -6.68 -5.26 -11.65
N ALA A 93 -5.59 -4.57 -11.94
CA ALA A 93 -5.63 -3.13 -12.07
C ALA A 93 -4.60 -2.60 -13.09
N TYR A 94 -4.94 -1.47 -13.67
CA TYR A 94 -4.10 -0.71 -14.58
C TYR A 94 -4.05 0.75 -14.14
N GLU A 95 -2.86 1.31 -14.05
CA GLU A 95 -2.66 2.75 -13.92
C GLU A 95 -2.37 3.34 -15.30
N VAL A 96 -3.30 4.13 -15.80
CA VAL A 96 -3.20 4.82 -17.08
C VAL A 96 -2.61 6.19 -16.83
N ASN A 97 -1.37 6.40 -17.27
CA ASN A 97 -0.62 7.64 -17.09
C ASN A 97 -0.55 8.40 -18.41
N VAL A 98 -1.06 9.62 -18.42
CA VAL A 98 -1.09 10.53 -19.58
C VAL A 98 -0.57 11.92 -19.20
N CYS A 99 -0.30 12.78 -20.19
CA CYS A 99 -0.01 14.17 -19.91
C CYS A 99 -1.18 14.81 -19.16
N ALA A 100 -0.88 15.69 -18.20
CA ALA A 100 -1.87 16.23 -17.27
C ALA A 100 -3.04 16.96 -17.97
N ASN A 101 -2.78 17.64 -19.09
CA ASN A 101 -3.81 18.32 -19.89
C ASN A 101 -4.81 17.36 -20.56
N GLU A 102 -4.47 16.08 -20.69
CA GLU A 102 -5.32 15.05 -21.30
C GLU A 102 -6.14 14.25 -20.25
N ALA A 103 -5.92 14.55 -18.98
CA ALA A 103 -6.51 13.78 -17.88
C ALA A 103 -8.04 13.65 -17.97
N ARG A 104 -8.72 14.78 -18.25
CA ARG A 104 -10.19 14.83 -18.35
C ARG A 104 -10.70 14.00 -19.52
N HIS A 105 -10.08 14.13 -20.69
CA HIS A 105 -10.46 13.41 -21.90
C HIS A 105 -10.35 11.88 -21.67
N VAL A 106 -9.24 11.43 -21.11
CA VAL A 106 -9.02 10.01 -20.85
C VAL A 106 -9.95 9.48 -19.75
N TRP A 107 -10.22 10.28 -18.71
CA TRP A 107 -11.18 9.91 -17.66
C TRP A 107 -12.60 9.73 -18.24
N GLU A 108 -13.07 10.67 -19.04
CA GLU A 108 -14.39 10.59 -19.67
C GLU A 108 -14.49 9.37 -20.59
N ALA A 109 -13.45 9.08 -21.38
CA ALA A 109 -13.40 7.91 -22.24
C ALA A 109 -13.43 6.58 -21.44
N LEU A 110 -12.70 6.50 -20.33
CA LEU A 110 -12.73 5.36 -19.41
C LEU A 110 -14.13 5.14 -18.82
N MET A 111 -14.80 6.22 -18.38
CA MET A 111 -16.15 6.15 -17.83
C MET A 111 -17.16 5.66 -18.86
N VAL A 112 -17.08 6.12 -20.10
CA VAL A 112 -17.94 5.66 -21.21
C VAL A 112 -17.68 4.19 -21.52
N ALA A 113 -16.43 3.80 -21.73
CA ALA A 113 -16.04 2.41 -22.04
C ALA A 113 -16.42 1.44 -20.91
N GLY A 114 -16.35 1.89 -19.66
CA GLY A 114 -16.65 1.09 -18.50
C GLY A 114 -18.13 0.91 -18.19
N THR A 115 -19.03 1.65 -18.85
CA THR A 115 -20.47 1.61 -18.58
C THR A 115 -21.05 0.19 -18.67
N ALA A 116 -20.67 -0.56 -19.71
CA ALA A 116 -21.10 -1.95 -19.90
C ALA A 116 -20.52 -2.92 -18.85
N HIS A 117 -19.51 -2.51 -18.13
CA HIS A 117 -18.81 -3.28 -17.08
C HIS A 117 -19.15 -2.81 -15.67
N GLY A 118 -20.09 -1.87 -15.52
CA GLY A 118 -20.49 -1.33 -14.22
C GLY A 118 -19.41 -0.48 -13.54
N ILE A 119 -18.59 0.24 -14.32
CA ILE A 119 -17.56 1.11 -13.75
C ILE A 119 -18.17 2.15 -12.81
N THR A 120 -17.55 2.31 -11.65
CA THR A 120 -17.98 3.25 -10.62
C THR A 120 -16.78 4.04 -10.12
N PRO A 121 -16.82 5.37 -10.12
CA PRO A 121 -15.78 6.17 -9.49
C PRO A 121 -15.73 5.88 -7.99
N TYR A 122 -14.54 5.76 -7.43
CA TYR A 122 -14.34 5.62 -5.99
C TYR A 122 -13.30 6.62 -5.47
N GLY A 123 -13.49 7.05 -4.24
CA GLY A 123 -12.59 8.00 -3.58
C GLY A 123 -11.47 7.34 -2.78
N THR A 124 -10.63 8.17 -2.17
CA THR A 124 -9.48 7.76 -1.37
C THR A 124 -9.85 6.85 -0.20
N GLU A 125 -10.98 7.08 0.46
CA GLU A 125 -11.42 6.22 1.58
C GLU A 125 -11.67 4.78 1.13
N THR A 126 -12.34 4.58 0.01
CA THR A 126 -12.52 3.25 -0.56
C THR A 126 -11.19 2.59 -0.91
N MET A 127 -10.25 3.35 -1.47
CA MET A 127 -8.89 2.88 -1.75
C MET A 127 -8.19 2.45 -0.45
N HIS A 128 -8.34 3.19 0.64
CA HIS A 128 -7.76 2.86 1.94
C HIS A 128 -8.33 1.56 2.50
N VAL A 129 -9.62 1.31 2.36
CA VAL A 129 -10.24 0.04 2.76
C VAL A 129 -9.68 -1.11 1.93
N LEU A 130 -9.73 -0.99 0.59
CA LEU A 130 -9.30 -2.05 -0.33
C LEU A 130 -7.82 -2.42 -0.14
N ARG A 131 -6.92 -1.43 0.02
CA ARG A 131 -5.51 -1.70 0.26
C ARG A 131 -5.29 -2.41 1.62
N ALA A 132 -6.07 -2.04 2.64
CA ALA A 132 -5.98 -2.66 3.96
C ALA A 132 -6.49 -4.11 3.94
N GLU A 133 -7.54 -4.42 3.18
CA GLU A 133 -8.00 -5.79 2.92
C GLU A 133 -6.88 -6.67 2.35
N LYS A 134 -6.01 -6.10 1.51
CA LYS A 134 -4.85 -6.75 0.91
C LYS A 134 -3.59 -6.70 1.77
N GLY A 135 -3.62 -6.00 2.89
CA GLY A 135 -2.45 -5.83 3.76
C GLY A 135 -1.38 -4.90 3.17
N PHE A 136 -1.73 -4.09 2.16
CA PHE A 136 -0.81 -3.12 1.59
C PHE A 136 -0.67 -1.91 2.50
N ILE A 137 0.56 -1.56 2.81
CA ILE A 137 0.90 -0.46 3.72
C ILE A 137 0.88 0.91 3.03
N ILE A 138 0.59 1.94 3.81
CA ILE A 138 0.85 3.34 3.44
C ILE A 138 2.07 3.80 4.24
N VAL A 139 3.13 4.19 3.54
CA VAL A 139 4.34 4.75 4.15
C VAL A 139 4.00 6.09 4.80
N GLY A 140 4.28 6.19 6.11
CA GLY A 140 3.96 7.36 6.91
C GLY A 140 2.68 7.21 7.75
N GLN A 141 1.82 6.22 7.44
CA GLN A 141 0.67 5.83 8.26
C GLN A 141 0.95 4.49 8.98
N ASP A 142 1.21 3.43 8.21
CA ASP A 142 1.53 2.11 8.78
C ASP A 142 3.01 1.96 9.11
N THR A 143 3.83 2.94 8.78
CA THR A 143 5.28 2.94 9.05
C THR A 143 5.73 4.29 9.56
N ASP A 144 6.75 4.24 10.40
CA ASP A 144 7.57 5.38 10.78
C ASP A 144 9.05 5.13 10.43
N GLY A 145 9.94 6.01 10.82
CA GLY A 145 11.38 5.88 10.59
C GLY A 145 12.07 4.77 11.41
N SER A 146 11.35 4.09 12.30
CA SER A 146 11.90 3.03 13.17
C SER A 146 11.76 1.63 12.58
N LEU A 147 10.92 1.44 11.57
CA LEU A 147 10.61 0.14 10.98
C LEU A 147 11.51 -0.18 9.79
N THR A 148 11.78 -1.48 9.63
CA THR A 148 12.50 -2.04 8.49
C THR A 148 11.53 -2.85 7.61
N PRO A 149 11.91 -3.16 6.35
CA PRO A 149 11.12 -4.09 5.53
C PRO A 149 10.90 -5.46 6.21
N VAL A 150 11.86 -5.91 7.05
CA VAL A 150 11.72 -7.17 7.79
C VAL A 150 10.59 -7.09 8.81
N ASP A 151 10.44 -5.96 9.50
CA ASP A 151 9.35 -5.75 10.46
C ASP A 151 7.97 -5.80 9.78
N LEU A 152 7.92 -5.43 8.50
CA LEU A 152 6.70 -5.41 7.69
C LEU A 152 6.40 -6.74 6.95
N GLY A 153 7.28 -7.76 7.07
CA GLY A 153 7.16 -8.99 6.29
C GLY A 153 7.53 -8.84 4.81
N MET A 154 8.29 -7.82 4.49
CA MET A 154 8.71 -7.45 3.13
C MET A 154 10.21 -7.69 2.91
N ASP A 155 10.82 -8.62 3.64
CA ASP A 155 12.24 -8.97 3.53
C ASP A 155 12.63 -9.46 2.11
N TRP A 156 11.66 -9.99 1.38
CA TRP A 156 11.83 -10.40 -0.02
C TRP A 156 12.21 -9.26 -0.98
N ILE A 157 11.89 -7.99 -0.65
CA ILE A 157 12.28 -6.83 -1.47
C ILE A 157 13.74 -6.40 -1.23
N ILE A 158 14.39 -6.91 -0.19
CA ILE A 158 15.76 -6.53 0.17
C ILE A 158 16.74 -7.23 -0.78
N ALA A 159 17.48 -6.45 -1.56
CA ALA A 159 18.47 -6.97 -2.48
C ALA A 159 19.59 -7.71 -1.74
N LYS A 160 19.84 -8.98 -2.12
CA LYS A 160 20.88 -9.82 -1.51
C LYS A 160 22.25 -9.66 -2.17
N GLY A 161 22.28 -9.43 -3.48
CA GLY A 161 23.48 -9.47 -4.32
C GLY A 161 24.13 -8.12 -4.62
N LYS A 162 23.62 -7.01 -4.10
CA LYS A 162 24.20 -5.68 -4.34
C LYS A 162 24.22 -4.83 -3.08
N ASP A 163 25.09 -3.84 -3.07
CA ASP A 163 25.07 -2.80 -2.05
C ASP A 163 24.00 -1.74 -2.35
N PHE A 164 23.47 -1.10 -1.30
CA PHE A 164 22.47 -0.04 -1.39
C PHE A 164 22.48 0.82 -0.12
N ILE A 165 21.99 2.04 -0.24
CA ILE A 165 21.83 2.95 0.90
C ILE A 165 20.87 2.31 1.91
N GLY A 166 21.32 2.22 3.17
CA GLY A 166 20.55 1.62 4.25
C GLY A 166 20.87 0.14 4.54
N ARG A 167 21.61 -0.56 3.69
CA ARG A 167 21.99 -1.97 3.93
C ARG A 167 22.65 -2.15 5.30
N ARG A 168 23.61 -1.30 5.62
CA ARG A 168 24.31 -1.32 6.91
C ARG A 168 23.36 -1.10 8.10
N SER A 169 22.33 -0.30 7.93
CA SER A 169 21.34 -0.03 8.97
C SER A 169 20.56 -1.26 9.38
N LEU A 170 20.29 -2.19 8.44
CA LEU A 170 19.56 -3.43 8.71
C LEU A 170 20.31 -4.39 9.66
N SER A 171 21.63 -4.22 9.83
CA SER A 171 22.44 -5.06 10.72
C SER A 171 22.74 -4.41 12.10
N ARG A 172 22.18 -3.25 12.40
CA ARG A 172 22.31 -2.63 13.71
C ARG A 172 21.69 -3.52 14.79
N SER A 173 22.27 -3.52 15.98
CA SER A 173 21.81 -4.35 17.11
C SER A 173 20.31 -4.18 17.41
N ASP A 174 19.80 -2.94 17.35
CA ASP A 174 18.39 -2.66 17.53
C ASP A 174 17.52 -3.23 16.40
N MET A 175 17.99 -3.21 15.14
CA MET A 175 17.23 -3.66 13.96
C MET A 175 17.15 -5.19 13.82
N VAL A 176 18.03 -5.93 14.49
CA VAL A 176 18.06 -7.41 14.45
C VAL A 176 17.41 -8.06 15.69
N ARG A 177 16.87 -7.30 16.60
CA ARG A 177 16.17 -7.82 17.79
C ARG A 177 14.92 -8.60 17.39
N GLY A 178 14.63 -9.70 18.07
CA GLY A 178 13.45 -10.53 17.82
C GLY A 178 12.14 -9.97 18.41
N ASP A 179 12.23 -9.00 19.33
CA ASP A 179 11.09 -8.39 20.00
C ASP A 179 10.63 -7.05 19.38
N ARG A 180 11.07 -6.75 18.18
CA ARG A 180 10.64 -5.55 17.47
C ARG A 180 9.15 -5.58 17.15
N LYS A 181 8.55 -4.39 17.00
CA LYS A 181 7.18 -4.30 16.50
C LYS A 181 7.12 -4.79 15.06
N GLN A 182 6.15 -5.62 14.76
CA GLN A 182 5.94 -6.24 13.45
C GLN A 182 4.53 -5.98 12.97
N LEU A 183 4.37 -5.83 11.66
CA LEU A 183 3.06 -5.66 11.03
C LEU A 183 2.24 -6.94 11.18
N VAL A 184 1.02 -6.77 11.67
CA VAL A 184 0.00 -7.82 11.83
C VAL A 184 -1.37 -7.28 11.45
N GLY A 185 -2.31 -8.19 11.21
CA GLY A 185 -3.73 -7.88 11.16
C GLY A 185 -4.37 -7.98 12.54
N LEU A 186 -5.47 -7.28 12.74
CA LEU A 186 -6.36 -7.44 13.88
C LEU A 186 -7.79 -7.68 13.41
N LEU A 187 -8.45 -8.64 14.03
CA LEU A 187 -9.87 -8.94 13.84
C LEU A 187 -10.59 -8.74 15.18
N THR A 188 -11.48 -7.76 15.24
CA THR A 188 -12.25 -7.46 16.45
C THR A 188 -13.25 -8.60 16.78
N GLU A 189 -13.45 -8.89 18.07
CA GLU A 189 -14.44 -9.90 18.49
C GLU A 189 -15.86 -9.48 18.09
N ASP A 190 -16.21 -8.20 18.27
CA ASP A 190 -17.40 -7.61 17.67
C ASP A 190 -17.06 -7.17 16.23
N PRO A 191 -17.63 -7.83 15.20
CA PRO A 191 -17.33 -7.50 13.81
C PRO A 191 -17.67 -6.06 13.41
N MET A 192 -18.55 -5.39 14.15
CA MET A 192 -18.96 -4.01 13.87
C MET A 192 -18.08 -2.96 14.56
N ALA A 193 -17.24 -3.37 15.50
CA ALA A 193 -16.40 -2.46 16.26
C ALA A 193 -15.15 -2.08 15.47
N VAL A 194 -15.12 -0.87 14.91
CA VAL A 194 -13.93 -0.31 14.25
C VAL A 194 -12.99 0.24 15.32
N LEU A 195 -11.70 -0.13 15.24
CA LEU A 195 -10.68 0.33 16.18
C LEU A 195 -10.28 1.78 15.90
N PRO A 196 -9.95 2.57 16.92
CA PRO A 196 -9.37 3.89 16.68
C PRO A 196 -7.95 3.76 16.12
N GLU A 197 -7.64 4.48 15.06
CA GLU A 197 -6.26 4.62 14.59
C GLU A 197 -5.40 5.29 15.68
N GLY A 198 -4.16 4.82 15.85
CA GLY A 198 -3.30 5.20 16.97
C GLY A 198 -3.66 4.54 18.31
N GLY A 199 -4.75 3.76 18.37
CA GLY A 199 -5.17 3.05 19.58
C GLY A 199 -4.07 2.14 20.11
N GLN A 200 -3.81 2.23 21.43
CA GLN A 200 -2.82 1.38 22.10
C GLN A 200 -3.30 -0.07 22.14
N ILE A 201 -2.38 -0.99 21.98
CA ILE A 201 -2.64 -2.42 22.08
C ILE A 201 -1.98 -2.93 23.36
N VAL A 202 -2.75 -3.56 24.21
CA VAL A 202 -2.31 -4.13 25.50
C VAL A 202 -2.77 -5.58 25.62
N VAL A 203 -2.19 -6.33 26.56
CA VAL A 203 -2.64 -7.70 26.87
C VAL A 203 -3.91 -7.64 27.71
N ASP A 204 -3.94 -6.76 28.69
CA ASP A 204 -5.03 -6.63 29.68
C ASP A 204 -5.22 -5.14 29.99
N ALA A 205 -6.34 -4.59 29.59
CA ALA A 205 -6.68 -3.19 29.85
C ALA A 205 -7.06 -2.91 31.30
N SER A 206 -7.32 -3.94 32.11
CA SER A 206 -7.62 -3.82 33.55
C SER A 206 -6.37 -3.78 34.43
N ALA A 207 -5.19 -3.99 33.85
CA ALA A 207 -3.92 -3.98 34.56
C ALA A 207 -3.63 -2.60 35.19
N PRO A 208 -2.87 -2.53 36.31
CA PRO A 208 -2.50 -1.26 36.94
C PRO A 208 -1.76 -0.32 36.00
N VAL A 209 -2.09 0.96 36.06
CA VAL A 209 -1.42 2.02 35.28
C VAL A 209 0.01 2.27 35.83
N PRO A 210 1.03 2.39 34.95
CA PRO A 210 0.96 2.39 33.48
C PRO A 210 0.83 0.98 32.88
N VAL A 211 -0.19 0.78 32.03
CA VAL A 211 -0.39 -0.51 31.34
C VAL A 211 0.68 -0.68 30.28
N PRO A 212 1.44 -1.79 30.28
CA PRO A 212 2.46 -2.05 29.26
C PRO A 212 1.85 -2.14 27.85
N MET A 213 2.33 -1.31 26.93
CA MET A 213 1.87 -1.26 25.56
C MET A 213 2.65 -2.27 24.70
N LEU A 214 1.94 -3.16 24.02
CA LEU A 214 2.51 -4.07 23.03
C LEU A 214 2.71 -3.43 21.67
N GLY A 215 1.87 -2.45 21.34
CA GLY A 215 1.85 -1.86 20.02
C GLY A 215 0.74 -0.84 19.84
N HIS A 216 0.44 -0.53 18.59
CA HIS A 216 -0.66 0.38 18.26
C HIS A 216 -1.30 0.02 16.91
N VAL A 217 -2.55 0.43 16.76
CA VAL A 217 -3.32 0.33 15.52
C VAL A 217 -2.82 1.38 14.54
N THR A 218 -2.51 1.00 13.30
CA THR A 218 -2.04 1.94 12.27
C THR A 218 -3.12 2.30 11.27
N SER A 219 -4.00 1.34 10.96
CA SER A 219 -5.11 1.52 10.02
C SER A 219 -6.28 0.66 10.48
N SER A 220 -7.50 1.18 10.41
CA SER A 220 -8.68 0.42 10.82
C SER A 220 -9.91 0.84 10.02
N TYR A 221 -10.62 -0.14 9.46
CA TYR A 221 -11.76 0.08 8.57
C TYR A 221 -12.81 -1.00 8.74
N PHE A 222 -14.06 -0.67 8.40
CA PHE A 222 -15.07 -1.69 8.13
C PHE A 222 -14.94 -2.17 6.69
N SER A 223 -14.66 -3.46 6.51
CA SER A 223 -14.63 -4.11 5.20
C SER A 223 -16.01 -4.58 4.82
N ALA A 224 -16.59 -4.00 3.77
CA ALA A 224 -17.86 -4.47 3.23
C ALA A 224 -17.73 -5.86 2.58
N SER A 225 -16.55 -6.16 1.99
CA SER A 225 -16.28 -7.46 1.37
C SER A 225 -16.28 -8.61 2.38
N LEU A 226 -15.78 -8.34 3.60
CA LEU A 226 -15.72 -9.32 4.70
C LEU A 226 -16.88 -9.19 5.68
N ASN A 227 -17.68 -8.13 5.54
CA ASN A 227 -18.76 -7.76 6.46
C ASN A 227 -18.30 -7.69 7.93
N ARG A 228 -17.12 -7.11 8.14
CA ARG A 228 -16.53 -6.94 9.46
C ARG A 228 -15.45 -5.86 9.50
N SER A 229 -15.12 -5.42 10.71
CA SER A 229 -13.95 -4.59 10.98
C SER A 229 -12.66 -5.37 10.80
N ILE A 230 -11.68 -4.73 10.17
CA ILE A 230 -10.29 -5.17 10.01
C ILE A 230 -9.37 -4.04 10.42
N ALA A 231 -8.18 -4.38 10.92
CA ALA A 231 -7.17 -3.37 11.19
C ALA A 231 -5.76 -3.89 10.90
N LEU A 232 -4.87 -2.98 10.50
CA LEU A 232 -3.43 -3.20 10.48
C LEU A 232 -2.85 -2.60 11.76
N ALA A 233 -1.84 -3.25 12.30
CA ALA A 233 -1.23 -2.84 13.56
C ALA A 233 0.25 -3.21 13.61
N LEU A 234 0.99 -2.48 14.43
CA LEU A 234 2.38 -2.77 14.76
C LEU A 234 2.43 -3.33 16.19
N VAL A 235 2.75 -4.62 16.31
CA VAL A 235 2.76 -5.34 17.59
C VAL A 235 4.12 -5.94 17.86
N GLN A 236 4.62 -5.80 19.08
CA GLN A 236 5.90 -6.36 19.54
C GLN A 236 5.90 -7.90 19.42
N GLY A 237 6.83 -8.43 18.60
CA GLY A 237 6.91 -9.85 18.27
C GLY A 237 5.65 -10.39 17.57
N GLY A 238 4.90 -9.50 16.90
CA GLY A 238 3.52 -9.74 16.49
C GLY A 238 3.26 -10.99 15.66
N ARG A 239 4.17 -11.33 14.74
CA ARG A 239 3.98 -12.53 13.90
C ARG A 239 4.01 -13.83 14.68
N ASN A 240 4.73 -13.86 15.82
CA ASN A 240 4.76 -15.04 16.71
C ASN A 240 3.55 -15.10 17.65
N ARG A 241 2.73 -14.05 17.64
CA ARG A 241 1.56 -13.87 18.52
C ARG A 241 0.24 -14.07 17.79
N LYS A 242 0.26 -14.61 16.60
CA LYS A 242 -0.94 -14.91 15.81
C LYS A 242 -1.90 -15.81 16.60
N GLY A 243 -3.18 -15.40 16.65
CA GLY A 243 -4.22 -16.07 17.43
C GLY A 243 -4.33 -15.59 18.89
N GLU A 244 -3.39 -14.79 19.39
CA GLU A 244 -3.50 -14.21 20.71
C GLU A 244 -4.58 -13.12 20.75
N LYS A 245 -5.29 -13.05 21.87
CA LYS A 245 -6.24 -11.99 22.19
C LYS A 245 -5.50 -10.79 22.76
N VAL A 246 -5.89 -9.62 22.29
CA VAL A 246 -5.39 -8.32 22.76
C VAL A 246 -6.56 -7.37 23.00
N GLU A 247 -6.31 -6.30 23.75
CA GLU A 247 -7.31 -5.31 24.08
C GLU A 247 -6.84 -3.92 23.66
N ILE A 248 -7.78 -3.12 23.20
CA ILE A 248 -7.58 -1.73 22.80
C ILE A 248 -8.40 -0.85 23.77
N PRO A 249 -7.75 -0.25 24.79
CA PRO A 249 -8.41 0.63 25.74
C PRO A 249 -9.03 1.82 25.03
N LEU A 250 -10.25 2.18 25.43
CA LEU A 250 -10.94 3.37 24.93
C LEU A 250 -11.13 4.40 26.05
N ALA A 251 -11.21 5.67 25.69
CA ALA A 251 -11.55 6.74 26.63
C ALA A 251 -12.91 6.54 27.30
N SER A 252 -13.81 5.78 26.68
CA SER A 252 -15.11 5.39 27.25
C SER A 252 -15.02 4.41 28.43
N GLY A 253 -13.83 3.85 28.70
CA GLY A 253 -13.55 2.90 29.78
C GLY A 253 -13.82 1.42 29.43
N ARG A 254 -14.49 1.11 28.32
CA ARG A 254 -14.71 -0.27 27.87
C ARG A 254 -13.76 -0.58 26.72
N PRO A 255 -12.81 -1.54 26.86
CA PRO A 255 -11.87 -1.88 25.79
C PRO A 255 -12.58 -2.63 24.65
N ILE A 256 -12.02 -2.54 23.45
CA ILE A 256 -12.37 -3.43 22.33
C ILE A 256 -11.39 -4.59 22.33
N SER A 257 -11.91 -5.82 22.32
CA SER A 257 -11.11 -7.03 22.17
C SER A 257 -10.88 -7.37 20.70
N ALA A 258 -9.66 -7.80 20.37
CA ALA A 258 -9.28 -8.22 19.03
C ALA A 258 -8.35 -9.42 19.08
N ILE A 259 -8.31 -10.18 17.98
CA ILE A 259 -7.40 -11.31 17.78
C ILE A 259 -6.32 -10.89 16.77
N ILE A 260 -5.06 -11.19 17.08
CA ILE A 260 -3.94 -11.00 16.16
C ILE A 260 -4.05 -11.99 15.00
N ALA A 261 -4.03 -11.49 13.78
CA ALA A 261 -4.18 -12.24 12.54
C ALA A 261 -3.08 -11.90 11.53
N ASP A 262 -3.09 -12.56 10.39
CA ASP A 262 -2.27 -12.14 9.25
C ASP A 262 -2.73 -10.77 8.73
N PRO A 263 -1.83 -9.93 8.24
CA PRO A 263 -2.19 -8.61 7.74
C PRO A 263 -2.92 -8.65 6.39
N VAL A 264 -2.95 -9.78 5.70
CA VAL A 264 -3.65 -9.97 4.43
C VAL A 264 -4.98 -10.68 4.69
N PHE A 265 -6.08 -9.96 4.56
CA PHE A 265 -7.42 -10.48 4.86
C PHE A 265 -8.12 -11.09 3.64
N ILE A 266 -7.77 -10.61 2.43
CA ILE A 266 -8.38 -11.05 1.17
C ILE A 266 -7.28 -11.48 0.19
N ASP A 267 -7.47 -12.65 -0.46
CA ASP A 267 -6.62 -13.15 -1.54
C ASP A 267 -5.12 -13.15 -1.19
N PRO A 268 -4.69 -13.88 -0.14
CA PRO A 268 -3.29 -13.87 0.32
C PRO A 268 -2.32 -14.32 -0.77
N GLU A 269 -2.75 -15.20 -1.67
CA GLU A 269 -1.94 -15.70 -2.80
C GLU A 269 -1.76 -14.68 -3.94
N GLY A 270 -2.52 -13.59 -3.95
CA GLY A 270 -2.48 -12.58 -5.00
C GLY A 270 -3.03 -13.08 -6.34
N ALA A 271 -3.94 -14.05 -6.33
CA ALA A 271 -4.50 -14.63 -7.54
C ALA A 271 -5.29 -13.60 -8.38
N ARG A 272 -6.04 -12.71 -7.71
CA ARG A 272 -6.87 -11.70 -8.37
C ARG A 272 -6.09 -10.68 -9.21
N GLN A 273 -4.88 -10.36 -8.83
CA GLN A 273 -4.04 -9.40 -9.57
C GLN A 273 -3.19 -10.07 -10.66
N ASN A 274 -3.11 -11.41 -10.66
CA ASN A 274 -2.29 -12.20 -11.59
C ASN A 274 -3.07 -12.84 -12.75
N VAL A 275 -4.35 -12.55 -12.90
CA VAL A 275 -5.22 -13.05 -13.99
C VAL A 275 -4.97 -12.39 -15.34
#